data_6c6fc08fe3ca966b0f4805dde3eba428
#
_entry.id   6c6fc08fe3ca966b0f4805dde3eba428
#
_cell.length_a   1.000
_cell.length_b   1.000
_cell.length_c   1.000
_cell.angle_alpha   90.00
_cell.angle_beta   90.00
_cell.angle_gamma   90.00
#
_symmetry.space_group_name_H-M   'P 1'
#
loop_
_entity.id
_entity.type
_entity.pdbx_description
1 polymer ?
#
loop_
_entity_poly.entity_id
_entity_poly.type
_entity_poly.pdbx_seq_one_letter_code
_entity_poly.pdbx_strand_id
1 'polypeptide(L)'
;AEDGGLFVPDSIPALDVKLEDLAGFSYQETAYEVMKLFLGDFTEEELKACIRGAYDDKFDTSEIAPLVKKDGAYYLELFHGKTIAFKDMALSILTYLMTTSAKKNGVKNEIVILTATSGDTGKAALAGFADVPGTSIIVFYPKNGVSPIQEKQMLTQKGENTNVVGIVGNFDDAQTGVKNMFNSKELAERMDKKGYQFSSANSINIGRLVPQIVYYVYAYGQLLKKGDITCGEKINVVVPT
;
A
#
# COMPACT_ATOMS: atom_id res chain seq x y z
N ALA A 1 -6.95 4.82 -16.03
CA ALA A 1 -7.88 5.72 -16.73
C ALA A 1 -8.18 5.19 -18.13
N GLU A 2 -9.26 5.64 -18.76
CA GLU A 2 -9.67 5.17 -20.12
C GLU A 2 -8.67 5.54 -21.22
N ASP A 3 -7.91 6.61 -20.99
CA ASP A 3 -6.82 7.09 -21.87
C ASP A 3 -5.49 6.34 -21.66
N GLY A 4 -5.45 5.37 -20.75
CA GLY A 4 -4.25 4.64 -20.37
C GLY A 4 -3.36 5.36 -19.36
N GLY A 5 -3.75 6.56 -18.89
CA GLY A 5 -3.07 7.33 -17.86
C GLY A 5 -3.33 6.82 -16.45
N LEU A 6 -2.75 7.48 -15.48
CA LEU A 6 -2.93 7.20 -14.05
C LEU A 6 -3.81 8.28 -13.41
N PHE A 7 -4.64 7.87 -12.45
CA PHE A 7 -5.34 8.82 -11.60
C PHE A 7 -4.35 9.44 -10.62
N VAL A 8 -4.35 10.76 -10.57
CA VAL A 8 -3.56 11.56 -9.62
C VAL A 8 -4.45 12.62 -8.99
N PRO A 9 -4.12 13.13 -7.78
CA PRO A 9 -4.86 14.24 -7.19
C PRO A 9 -4.74 15.50 -8.07
N ASP A 10 -5.80 16.29 -8.18
CA ASP A 10 -5.78 17.59 -8.88
C ASP A 10 -4.81 18.58 -8.21
N SER A 11 -4.65 18.47 -6.89
CA SER A 11 -3.73 19.25 -6.09
C SER A 11 -3.22 18.45 -4.91
N ILE A 12 -2.05 18.84 -4.39
CA ILE A 12 -1.55 18.29 -3.12
C ILE A 12 -2.11 19.15 -2.00
N PRO A 13 -3.07 18.65 -1.19
CA PRO A 13 -3.67 19.41 -0.13
C PRO A 13 -2.67 19.72 0.99
N ALA A 14 -2.82 20.88 1.63
CA ALA A 14 -2.13 21.18 2.88
C ALA A 14 -2.78 20.41 4.03
N LEU A 15 -2.00 20.06 5.05
CA LEU A 15 -2.55 19.55 6.30
C LEU A 15 -3.45 20.62 6.93
N ASP A 16 -4.61 20.22 7.41
CA ASP A 16 -5.60 21.08 8.07
C ASP A 16 -5.50 21.08 9.61
N VAL A 17 -4.47 20.39 10.15
CA VAL A 17 -4.12 20.37 11.56
C VAL A 17 -2.88 21.21 11.83
N LYS A 18 -2.74 21.73 13.05
CA LYS A 18 -1.54 22.45 13.45
C LYS A 18 -0.36 21.48 13.57
N LEU A 19 0.82 21.93 13.14
CA LEU A 19 2.02 21.08 13.19
C LEU A 19 2.37 20.65 14.63
N GLU A 20 2.10 21.51 15.62
CA GLU A 20 2.32 21.21 17.03
C GLU A 20 1.49 20.01 17.51
N ASP A 21 0.27 19.85 17.00
CA ASP A 21 -0.64 18.78 17.41
C ASP A 21 -0.13 17.40 16.96
N LEU A 22 0.69 17.35 15.89
CA LEU A 22 1.29 16.10 15.39
C LEU A 22 2.16 15.41 16.45
N ALA A 23 2.71 16.14 17.39
CA ALA A 23 3.51 15.58 18.49
C ALA A 23 2.69 14.65 19.41
N GLY A 24 1.38 14.87 19.48
CA GLY A 24 0.47 14.06 20.30
C GLY A 24 -0.17 12.88 19.57
N PHE A 25 -0.07 12.83 18.25
CA PHE A 25 -0.80 11.85 17.46
C PHE A 25 -0.12 10.46 17.46
N SER A 26 -0.93 9.44 17.54
CA SER A 26 -0.56 8.07 17.18
C SER A 26 -0.39 7.93 15.66
N TYR A 27 0.15 6.80 15.21
CA TYR A 27 0.24 6.51 13.78
C TYR A 27 -1.14 6.51 13.12
N GLN A 28 -2.15 5.90 13.77
CA GLN A 28 -3.52 5.84 13.24
C GLN A 28 -4.18 7.22 13.15
N GLU A 29 -3.97 8.09 14.13
CA GLU A 29 -4.48 9.47 14.09
C GLU A 29 -3.80 10.26 12.97
N THR A 30 -2.47 10.16 12.83
CA THR A 30 -1.75 10.77 11.70
C THR A 30 -2.24 10.22 10.36
N ALA A 31 -2.51 8.91 10.27
CA ALA A 31 -3.04 8.28 9.06
C ALA A 31 -4.41 8.85 8.68
N TYR A 32 -5.29 9.05 9.64
CA TYR A 32 -6.59 9.66 9.40
C TYR A 32 -6.46 11.10 8.89
N GLU A 33 -5.67 11.94 9.57
CA GLU A 33 -5.49 13.36 9.20
C GLU A 33 -4.88 13.52 7.79
N VAL A 34 -3.97 12.64 7.39
CA VAL A 34 -3.40 12.66 6.05
C VAL A 34 -4.36 12.10 5.00
N MET A 35 -4.93 10.91 5.25
CA MET A 35 -5.70 10.20 4.22
C MET A 35 -7.05 10.85 3.94
N LYS A 36 -7.71 11.47 4.93
CA LYS A 36 -8.99 12.18 4.72
C LYS A 36 -8.90 13.28 3.66
N LEU A 37 -7.70 13.85 3.46
CA LEU A 37 -7.45 14.90 2.46
C LEU A 37 -7.50 14.39 1.02
N PHE A 38 -7.29 13.08 0.82
CA PHE A 38 -7.25 12.44 -0.49
C PHE A 38 -8.45 11.52 -0.75
N LEU A 39 -9.14 11.09 0.30
CA LEU A 39 -10.21 10.11 0.27
C LEU A 39 -11.52 10.73 0.77
N GLY A 40 -11.88 11.88 0.22
CA GLY A 40 -13.04 12.68 0.65
C GLY A 40 -14.40 12.03 0.41
N ASP A 41 -14.45 10.94 -0.35
CA ASP A 41 -15.64 10.12 -0.56
C ASP A 41 -15.86 9.04 0.52
N PHE A 42 -14.86 8.81 1.39
CA PHE A 42 -15.01 7.96 2.57
C PHE A 42 -15.60 8.77 3.74
N THR A 43 -16.52 8.17 4.49
CA THR A 43 -16.92 8.75 5.77
C THR A 43 -15.78 8.60 6.80
N GLU A 44 -15.84 9.40 7.86
CA GLU A 44 -14.87 9.31 8.97
C GLU A 44 -14.82 7.89 9.54
N GLU A 45 -15.99 7.26 9.77
CA GLU A 45 -16.10 5.92 10.33
C GLU A 45 -15.51 4.86 9.40
N GLU A 46 -15.77 4.96 8.09
CA GLU A 46 -15.22 4.04 7.09
C GLU A 46 -13.70 4.14 7.03
N LEU A 47 -13.16 5.37 6.96
CA LEU A 47 -11.72 5.56 6.88
C LEU A 47 -11.01 5.11 8.16
N LYS A 48 -11.55 5.48 9.34
CA LYS A 48 -11.03 5.03 10.64
C LYS A 48 -11.11 3.51 10.80
N ALA A 49 -12.15 2.87 10.27
CA ALA A 49 -12.25 1.41 10.27
C ALA A 49 -11.16 0.77 9.40
N CYS A 50 -10.91 1.30 8.20
CA CYS A 50 -9.81 0.85 7.34
C CYS A 50 -8.45 1.00 8.03
N ILE A 51 -8.20 2.14 8.67
CA ILE A 51 -6.95 2.44 9.38
C ILE A 51 -6.75 1.47 10.56
N ARG A 52 -7.76 1.27 11.40
CA ARG A 52 -7.68 0.33 12.54
C ARG A 52 -7.47 -1.10 12.08
N GLY A 53 -8.12 -1.51 10.98
CA GLY A 53 -7.96 -2.86 10.44
C GLY A 53 -6.58 -3.09 9.82
N ALA A 54 -5.91 -2.04 9.34
CA ALA A 54 -4.61 -2.15 8.70
C ALA A 54 -3.44 -2.04 9.68
N TYR A 55 -3.50 -1.10 10.61
CA TYR A 55 -2.42 -0.75 11.53
C TYR A 55 -2.77 -1.20 12.95
N ASP A 56 -2.69 -2.47 13.20
CA ASP A 56 -3.00 -3.16 14.46
C ASP A 56 -1.83 -4.06 14.91
N ASP A 57 -2.12 -5.11 15.63
CA ASP A 57 -1.15 -6.11 16.12
C ASP A 57 -0.48 -6.98 15.04
N LYS A 58 -0.80 -6.75 13.76
CA LYS A 58 -0.03 -7.29 12.61
C LYS A 58 1.35 -6.67 12.50
N PHE A 59 1.55 -5.49 13.11
CA PHE A 59 2.86 -4.88 13.28
C PHE A 59 3.42 -5.28 14.65
N ASP A 60 4.70 -5.59 14.72
CA ASP A 60 5.38 -6.06 15.94
C ASP A 60 5.69 -4.93 16.95
N THR A 61 5.29 -3.69 16.64
CA THR A 61 5.35 -2.53 17.52
C THR A 61 4.07 -1.69 17.45
N SER A 62 3.63 -1.17 18.58
CA SER A 62 2.47 -0.28 18.66
C SER A 62 2.69 1.10 18.01
N GLU A 63 3.94 1.49 17.82
CA GLU A 63 4.30 2.74 17.11
C GLU A 63 4.14 2.61 15.60
N ILE A 64 3.99 1.40 15.06
CA ILE A 64 3.87 1.05 13.63
C ILE A 64 5.10 1.44 12.82
N ALA A 65 5.60 2.66 12.94
CA ALA A 65 6.77 3.19 12.24
C ALA A 65 7.65 3.99 13.23
N PRO A 66 8.35 3.33 14.15
CA PRO A 66 9.17 4.02 15.15
C PRO A 66 10.32 4.80 14.50
N LEU A 67 10.63 5.96 15.12
CA LEU A 67 11.75 6.79 14.71
C LEU A 67 12.90 6.64 15.73
N VAL A 68 13.96 5.98 15.33
CA VAL A 68 15.11 5.65 16.18
C VAL A 68 16.28 6.60 15.90
N LYS A 69 16.83 7.20 16.95
CA LYS A 69 18.04 8.05 16.87
C LYS A 69 19.28 7.20 17.09
N LYS A 70 20.22 7.23 16.16
CA LYS A 70 21.51 6.54 16.28
C LYS A 70 22.59 7.29 15.50
N ASP A 71 23.77 7.44 16.11
CA ASP A 71 24.96 8.03 15.48
C ASP A 71 24.72 9.42 14.83
N GLY A 72 23.88 10.25 15.48
CA GLY A 72 23.57 11.60 15.01
C GLY A 72 22.53 11.69 13.88
N ALA A 73 21.98 10.57 13.44
CA ALA A 73 20.91 10.50 12.45
C ALA A 73 19.63 9.86 13.03
N TYR A 74 18.53 10.03 12.34
CA TYR A 74 17.26 9.39 12.64
C TYR A 74 16.94 8.35 11.58
N TYR A 75 16.51 7.18 12.03
CA TYR A 75 16.10 6.06 11.19
C TYR A 75 14.61 5.81 11.39
N LEU A 76 13.84 6.02 10.33
CA LEU A 76 12.43 5.66 10.31
C LEU A 76 12.32 4.18 9.93
N GLU A 77 11.93 3.35 10.89
CA GLU A 77 11.85 1.90 10.71
C GLU A 77 10.51 1.52 10.09
N LEU A 78 10.52 1.02 8.86
CA LEU A 78 9.32 0.66 8.11
C LEU A 78 9.18 -0.86 7.89
N PHE A 79 9.92 -1.66 8.67
CA PHE A 79 10.00 -3.11 8.51
C PHE A 79 9.24 -3.90 9.59
N HIS A 80 8.43 -3.25 10.40
CA HIS A 80 7.69 -3.87 11.50
C HIS A 80 6.41 -4.60 11.08
N GLY A 81 6.06 -4.55 9.79
CA GLY A 81 4.92 -5.25 9.24
C GLY A 81 5.16 -6.73 8.94
N LYS A 82 4.10 -7.42 8.54
CA LYS A 82 4.03 -8.88 8.36
C LYS A 82 5.09 -9.45 7.41
N THR A 83 5.55 -8.70 6.41
CA THR A 83 6.53 -9.17 5.42
C THR A 83 7.91 -8.53 5.57
N ILE A 84 8.11 -7.73 6.62
CA ILE A 84 9.38 -7.05 6.94
C ILE A 84 9.84 -6.11 5.80
N ALA A 85 8.89 -5.57 5.05
CA ALA A 85 9.15 -4.62 3.99
C ALA A 85 8.32 -3.35 4.17
N PHE A 86 8.87 -2.17 3.82
CA PHE A 86 8.15 -0.89 3.91
C PHE A 86 6.82 -0.91 3.13
N LYS A 87 6.69 -1.82 2.18
CA LYS A 87 5.49 -1.98 1.37
C LYS A 87 4.27 -2.41 2.17
N ASP A 88 4.48 -3.03 3.34
CA ASP A 88 3.40 -3.37 4.28
C ASP A 88 2.65 -2.12 4.75
N MET A 89 3.34 -0.98 4.88
CA MET A 89 2.74 0.30 5.29
C MET A 89 1.58 0.73 4.38
N ALA A 90 1.65 0.40 3.10
CA ALA A 90 0.60 0.74 2.14
C ALA A 90 -0.28 -0.45 1.76
N LEU A 91 0.29 -1.66 1.62
CA LEU A 91 -0.45 -2.82 1.14
C LEU A 91 -1.41 -3.39 2.20
N SER A 92 -1.10 -3.23 3.49
CA SER A 92 -2.03 -3.61 4.56
C SER A 92 -3.33 -2.81 4.54
N ILE A 93 -3.28 -1.51 4.24
CA ILE A 93 -4.49 -0.68 4.20
C ILE A 93 -5.16 -0.70 2.83
N LEU A 94 -4.42 -0.90 1.74
CA LEU A 94 -4.99 -0.91 0.38
C LEU A 94 -6.16 -1.90 0.26
N THR A 95 -6.05 -3.04 0.89
CA THR A 95 -7.08 -4.07 0.92
C THR A 95 -8.40 -3.56 1.51
N TYR A 96 -8.33 -2.88 2.65
CA TYR A 96 -9.49 -2.30 3.32
C TYR A 96 -10.09 -1.15 2.51
N LEU A 97 -9.25 -0.28 1.94
CA LEU A 97 -9.72 0.82 1.08
C LEU A 97 -10.45 0.28 -0.15
N MET A 98 -9.89 -0.73 -0.80
CA MET A 98 -10.48 -1.32 -2.01
C MET A 98 -11.81 -2.01 -1.72
N THR A 99 -11.89 -2.84 -0.69
CA THR A 99 -13.13 -3.56 -0.35
C THR A 99 -14.22 -2.61 0.14
N THR A 100 -13.87 -1.57 0.91
CA THR A 100 -14.81 -0.53 1.32
C THR A 100 -15.31 0.27 0.12
N SER A 101 -14.41 0.69 -0.78
CA SER A 101 -14.79 1.39 -2.01
C SER A 101 -15.67 0.54 -2.92
N ALA A 102 -15.34 -0.72 -3.11
CA ALA A 102 -16.15 -1.65 -3.89
C ALA A 102 -17.58 -1.78 -3.33
N LYS A 103 -17.71 -1.92 -2.01
CA LYS A 103 -19.01 -1.97 -1.33
C LYS A 103 -19.81 -0.68 -1.51
N LYS A 104 -19.18 0.48 -1.35
CA LYS A 104 -19.83 1.79 -1.54
C LYS A 104 -20.37 1.98 -2.96
N ASN A 105 -19.60 1.56 -3.94
CA ASN A 105 -19.95 1.69 -5.36
C ASN A 105 -20.82 0.54 -5.88
N GLY A 106 -21.28 -0.38 -5.02
CA GLY A 106 -22.15 -1.48 -5.40
C GLY A 106 -21.51 -2.46 -6.37
N VAL A 107 -20.17 -2.55 -6.39
CA VAL A 107 -19.40 -3.47 -7.23
C VAL A 107 -19.81 -4.90 -6.93
N LYS A 108 -20.22 -5.64 -7.96
CA LYS A 108 -20.65 -7.06 -7.86
C LYS A 108 -19.55 -8.01 -8.25
N ASN A 109 -18.65 -7.56 -9.11
CA ASN A 109 -17.56 -8.37 -9.63
C ASN A 109 -16.50 -8.61 -8.55
N GLU A 110 -15.93 -9.81 -8.55
CA GLU A 110 -14.73 -10.12 -7.79
C GLU A 110 -13.53 -9.33 -8.35
N ILE A 111 -12.75 -8.72 -7.47
CA ILE A 111 -11.61 -7.89 -7.86
C ILE A 111 -10.38 -8.78 -7.98
N VAL A 112 -9.88 -8.94 -9.21
CA VAL A 112 -8.65 -9.68 -9.49
C VAL A 112 -7.46 -8.72 -9.49
N ILE A 113 -6.61 -8.84 -8.49
CA ILE A 113 -5.40 -8.03 -8.32
C ILE A 113 -4.27 -8.62 -9.16
N LEU A 114 -3.84 -7.90 -10.18
CA LEU A 114 -2.68 -8.26 -10.98
C LEU A 114 -1.45 -7.49 -10.49
N THR A 115 -0.38 -8.20 -10.16
CA THR A 115 0.85 -7.60 -9.62
C THR A 115 2.06 -8.19 -10.30
N ALA A 116 2.87 -7.35 -10.96
CA ALA A 116 4.23 -7.70 -11.36
C ALA A 116 5.19 -7.35 -10.21
N THR A 117 6.17 -8.21 -9.94
CA THR A 117 7.09 -8.00 -8.83
C THR A 117 8.53 -8.43 -9.15
N SER A 118 9.49 -7.73 -8.55
CA SER A 118 10.89 -8.16 -8.41
C SER A 118 11.17 -8.79 -7.03
N GLY A 119 10.11 -9.05 -6.22
CA GLY A 119 10.21 -9.73 -4.93
C GLY A 119 9.28 -9.12 -3.87
N ASP A 120 9.66 -8.02 -3.25
CA ASP A 120 9.00 -7.43 -2.08
C ASP A 120 7.53 -7.06 -2.28
N THR A 121 7.20 -6.47 -3.43
CA THR A 121 5.80 -6.07 -3.71
C THR A 121 4.89 -7.28 -3.78
N GLY A 122 5.35 -8.36 -4.43
CA GLY A 122 4.56 -9.58 -4.58
C GLY A 122 4.24 -10.23 -3.24
N LYS A 123 5.26 -10.43 -2.40
CA LYS A 123 5.04 -11.04 -1.07
C LYS A 123 4.13 -10.19 -0.17
N ALA A 124 4.33 -8.87 -0.17
CA ALA A 124 3.51 -7.96 0.64
C ALA A 124 2.05 -7.88 0.13
N ALA A 125 1.85 -7.87 -1.19
CA ALA A 125 0.52 -7.91 -1.79
C ALA A 125 -0.19 -9.25 -1.49
N LEU A 126 0.48 -10.39 -1.67
CA LEU A 126 -0.07 -11.69 -1.32
C LEU A 126 -0.50 -11.73 0.15
N ALA A 127 0.36 -11.26 1.08
CA ALA A 127 0.05 -11.25 2.51
C ALA A 127 -1.12 -10.31 2.86
N GLY A 128 -1.25 -9.17 2.15
CA GLY A 128 -2.33 -8.21 2.36
C GLY A 128 -3.68 -8.70 1.82
N PHE A 129 -3.71 -9.42 0.70
CA PHE A 129 -4.93 -9.87 0.05
C PHE A 129 -5.32 -11.32 0.36
N ALA A 130 -4.50 -12.07 1.11
CA ALA A 130 -4.79 -13.46 1.46
C ALA A 130 -6.13 -13.59 2.20
N ASP A 131 -7.02 -14.41 1.65
CA ASP A 131 -8.36 -14.73 2.18
C ASP A 131 -9.29 -13.51 2.36
N VAL A 132 -9.03 -12.41 1.64
CA VAL A 132 -9.91 -11.24 1.66
C VAL A 132 -11.11 -11.49 0.74
N PRO A 133 -12.34 -11.49 1.29
CA PRO A 133 -13.55 -11.79 0.51
C PRO A 133 -13.74 -10.83 -0.66
N GLY A 134 -14.16 -11.35 -1.81
CA GLY A 134 -14.42 -10.59 -3.02
C GLY A 134 -13.16 -10.15 -3.77
N THR A 135 -12.01 -10.72 -3.40
CA THR A 135 -10.74 -10.48 -4.10
C THR A 135 -10.03 -11.77 -4.44
N SER A 136 -9.32 -11.77 -5.57
CA SER A 136 -8.29 -12.75 -5.93
C SER A 136 -7.01 -12.03 -6.29
N ILE A 137 -5.87 -12.62 -6.01
CA ILE A 137 -4.57 -12.03 -6.35
C ILE A 137 -3.74 -12.98 -7.21
N ILE A 138 -3.15 -12.42 -8.28
CA ILE A 138 -2.19 -13.11 -9.13
C ILE A 138 -0.91 -12.30 -9.17
N VAL A 139 0.17 -12.90 -8.69
CA VAL A 139 1.50 -12.28 -8.70
C VAL A 139 2.36 -12.92 -9.77
N PHE A 140 2.88 -12.10 -10.68
CA PHE A 140 3.82 -12.49 -11.72
C PHE A 140 5.24 -12.07 -11.32
N TYR A 141 6.18 -13.00 -11.33
CA TYR A 141 7.58 -12.73 -11.02
C TYR A 141 8.52 -13.41 -12.03
N PRO A 142 9.69 -12.84 -12.32
CA PRO A 142 10.67 -13.48 -13.18
C PRO A 142 11.29 -14.69 -12.46
N LYS A 143 11.12 -15.90 -13.02
CA LYS A 143 11.75 -17.12 -12.51
C LYS A 143 13.27 -16.94 -12.54
N ASN A 144 13.93 -17.14 -11.42
CA ASN A 144 15.35 -16.87 -11.18
C ASN A 144 15.74 -15.37 -11.17
N GLY A 145 14.77 -14.45 -11.19
CA GLY A 145 14.99 -12.99 -11.12
C GLY A 145 14.64 -12.36 -9.78
N VAL A 146 14.33 -13.16 -8.77
CA VAL A 146 14.09 -12.75 -7.37
C VAL A 146 15.01 -13.52 -6.44
N SER A 147 15.22 -13.02 -5.21
CA SER A 147 16.03 -13.78 -4.25
C SER A 147 15.31 -15.09 -3.84
N PRO A 148 16.06 -16.16 -3.49
CA PRO A 148 15.45 -17.43 -3.07
C PRO A 148 14.51 -17.27 -1.87
N ILE A 149 14.79 -16.34 -0.96
CA ILE A 149 13.95 -16.05 0.21
C ILE A 149 12.62 -15.41 -0.24
N GLN A 150 12.68 -14.39 -1.11
CA GLN A 150 11.49 -13.74 -1.64
C GLN A 150 10.61 -14.68 -2.46
N GLU A 151 11.22 -15.51 -3.30
CA GLU A 151 10.50 -16.54 -4.04
C GLU A 151 9.77 -17.50 -3.09
N LYS A 152 10.49 -18.01 -2.10
CA LYS A 152 9.92 -18.91 -1.11
C LYS A 152 8.79 -18.27 -0.31
N GLN A 153 8.94 -17.02 0.10
CA GLN A 153 7.88 -16.28 0.79
C GLN A 153 6.60 -16.15 -0.05
N MET A 154 6.73 -15.93 -1.38
CA MET A 154 5.58 -15.88 -2.28
C MET A 154 4.95 -17.27 -2.47
N LEU A 155 5.76 -18.28 -2.75
CA LEU A 155 5.28 -19.65 -3.04
C LEU A 155 4.66 -20.35 -1.81
N THR A 156 5.06 -19.96 -0.60
CA THR A 156 4.53 -20.54 0.65
C THR A 156 3.42 -19.68 1.29
N GLN A 157 3.05 -18.54 0.69
CA GLN A 157 1.93 -17.74 1.17
C GLN A 157 0.65 -18.58 1.13
N LYS A 158 -0.02 -18.68 2.27
CA LYS A 158 -1.33 -19.35 2.38
C LYS A 158 -2.43 -18.38 2.01
N GLY A 159 -3.53 -18.90 1.47
CA GLY A 159 -4.73 -18.18 1.08
C GLY A 159 -5.40 -18.84 -0.11
N GLU A 160 -6.69 -19.11 -0.02
CA GLU A 160 -7.48 -19.76 -1.09
C GLU A 160 -7.54 -18.92 -2.37
N ASN A 161 -7.41 -17.60 -2.24
CA ASN A 161 -7.50 -16.61 -3.32
C ASN A 161 -6.13 -16.14 -3.84
N THR A 162 -5.02 -16.77 -3.41
CA THR A 162 -3.66 -16.35 -3.79
C THR A 162 -3.07 -17.22 -4.89
N ASN A 163 -2.52 -16.58 -5.94
CA ASN A 163 -1.90 -17.26 -7.07
C ASN A 163 -0.53 -16.63 -7.37
N VAL A 164 0.46 -17.46 -7.63
CA VAL A 164 1.84 -17.06 -7.94
C VAL A 164 2.29 -17.69 -9.24
N VAL A 165 2.74 -16.87 -10.19
CA VAL A 165 3.13 -17.30 -11.54
C VAL A 165 4.58 -16.87 -11.83
N GLY A 166 5.48 -17.83 -11.94
CA GLY A 166 6.83 -17.58 -12.42
C GLY A 166 6.86 -17.50 -13.94
N ILE A 167 7.35 -16.39 -14.49
CA ILE A 167 7.52 -16.20 -15.93
C ILE A 167 8.97 -16.46 -16.35
N VAL A 168 9.16 -16.85 -17.60
CA VAL A 168 10.48 -16.88 -18.24
C VAL A 168 10.72 -15.52 -18.86
N GLY A 169 11.60 -14.73 -18.27
CA GLY A 169 11.89 -13.34 -18.64
C GLY A 169 12.41 -12.57 -17.44
N ASN A 170 12.43 -11.24 -17.56
CA ASN A 170 12.84 -10.32 -16.50
C ASN A 170 11.64 -9.59 -15.88
N PHE A 171 11.90 -8.65 -14.95
CA PHE A 171 10.84 -7.87 -14.31
C PHE A 171 10.07 -6.98 -15.29
N ASP A 172 10.73 -6.42 -16.31
CA ASP A 172 10.08 -5.56 -17.30
C ASP A 172 9.13 -6.38 -18.18
N ASP A 173 9.47 -7.63 -18.48
CA ASP A 173 8.58 -8.56 -19.18
C ASP A 173 7.31 -8.85 -18.36
N ALA A 174 7.46 -9.10 -17.06
CA ALA A 174 6.32 -9.28 -16.15
C ALA A 174 5.44 -8.03 -16.08
N GLN A 175 6.05 -6.87 -15.96
CA GLN A 175 5.34 -5.58 -15.88
C GLN A 175 4.62 -5.26 -17.20
N THR A 176 5.28 -5.51 -18.33
CA THR A 176 4.69 -5.32 -19.67
C THR A 176 3.50 -6.26 -19.87
N GLY A 177 3.64 -7.51 -19.47
CA GLY A 177 2.56 -8.50 -19.52
C GLY A 177 1.33 -8.03 -18.72
N VAL A 178 1.52 -7.58 -17.49
CA VAL A 178 0.42 -7.05 -16.65
C VAL A 178 -0.21 -5.79 -17.28
N LYS A 179 0.59 -4.86 -17.81
CA LYS A 179 0.06 -3.67 -18.51
C LYS A 179 -0.76 -4.05 -19.75
N ASN A 180 -0.31 -5.03 -20.51
CA ASN A 180 -1.05 -5.54 -21.68
C ASN A 180 -2.39 -6.16 -21.28
N MET A 181 -2.45 -6.87 -20.14
CA MET A 181 -3.72 -7.39 -19.61
C MET A 181 -4.69 -6.26 -19.23
N PHE A 182 -4.21 -5.19 -18.58
CA PHE A 182 -5.03 -4.03 -18.25
C PHE A 182 -5.55 -3.28 -19.49
N ASN A 183 -4.73 -3.20 -20.55
CA ASN A 183 -5.07 -2.48 -21.77
C ASN A 183 -5.91 -3.32 -22.77
N SER A 184 -6.11 -4.61 -22.52
CA SER A 184 -6.88 -5.50 -23.38
C SER A 184 -8.37 -5.36 -23.11
N LYS A 185 -9.09 -4.61 -23.96
CA LYS A 185 -10.56 -4.47 -23.89
C LYS A 185 -11.26 -5.83 -24.01
N GLU A 186 -10.80 -6.67 -24.94
CA GLU A 186 -11.37 -8.03 -25.12
C GLU A 186 -11.26 -8.85 -23.82
N LEU A 187 -10.10 -8.82 -23.16
CA LEU A 187 -9.90 -9.54 -21.90
C LEU A 187 -10.78 -8.96 -20.79
N ALA A 188 -10.87 -7.63 -20.69
CA ALA A 188 -11.71 -6.97 -19.70
C ALA A 188 -13.19 -7.34 -19.86
N GLU A 189 -13.73 -7.33 -21.10
CA GLU A 189 -15.10 -7.73 -21.37
C GLU A 189 -15.37 -9.22 -21.08
N ARG A 190 -14.38 -10.09 -21.35
CA ARG A 190 -14.49 -11.52 -21.02
C ARG A 190 -14.51 -11.76 -19.52
N MET A 191 -13.73 -11.00 -18.76
CA MET A 191 -13.67 -11.06 -17.30
C MET A 191 -14.97 -10.53 -16.70
N ASP A 192 -15.44 -9.37 -17.16
CA ASP A 192 -16.68 -8.77 -16.70
C ASP A 192 -17.90 -9.71 -16.86
N LYS A 193 -18.05 -10.35 -18.04
CA LYS A 193 -19.09 -11.35 -18.30
C LYS A 193 -19.05 -12.56 -17.35
N LYS A 194 -17.90 -12.80 -16.71
CA LYS A 194 -17.69 -13.87 -15.73
C LYS A 194 -17.78 -13.39 -14.27
N GLY A 195 -18.08 -12.12 -14.07
CA GLY A 195 -18.17 -11.51 -12.74
C GLY A 195 -16.83 -11.13 -12.13
N TYR A 196 -15.81 -10.84 -12.96
CA TYR A 196 -14.49 -10.41 -12.52
C TYR A 196 -14.13 -9.03 -13.05
N GLN A 197 -13.33 -8.28 -12.31
CA GLN A 197 -12.71 -7.03 -12.78
C GLN A 197 -11.26 -6.93 -12.32
N PHE A 198 -10.41 -6.29 -13.09
CA PHE A 198 -9.00 -6.12 -12.75
C PHE A 198 -8.73 -4.91 -11.87
N SER A 199 -7.78 -5.07 -10.98
CA SER A 199 -7.12 -3.98 -10.24
C SER A 199 -5.65 -4.31 -10.00
N SER A 200 -4.90 -3.38 -9.41
CA SER A 200 -3.46 -3.54 -9.18
C SER A 200 -3.04 -3.18 -7.78
N ALA A 201 -2.06 -3.90 -7.25
CA ALA A 201 -1.32 -3.56 -6.04
C ALA A 201 0.06 -2.91 -6.32
N ASN A 202 0.39 -2.61 -7.58
CA ASN A 202 1.57 -1.84 -7.93
C ASN A 202 1.37 -0.33 -7.68
N SER A 203 2.44 0.46 -7.78
CA SER A 203 2.41 1.93 -7.55
C SER A 203 1.66 2.73 -8.62
N ILE A 204 1.05 2.07 -9.61
CA ILE A 204 0.05 2.65 -10.50
C ILE A 204 -1.30 2.91 -9.80
N ASN A 205 -1.51 2.34 -8.63
CA ASN A 205 -2.70 2.55 -7.81
C ASN A 205 -2.42 3.65 -6.77
N ILE A 206 -3.16 4.75 -6.84
CA ILE A 206 -3.02 5.89 -5.92
C ILE A 206 -3.25 5.49 -4.46
N GLY A 207 -4.13 4.52 -4.21
CA GLY A 207 -4.37 3.95 -2.87
C GLY A 207 -3.14 3.26 -2.27
N ARG A 208 -2.09 3.02 -3.07
CA ARG A 208 -0.78 2.58 -2.61
C ARG A 208 0.18 3.73 -2.33
N LEU A 209 -0.03 4.90 -2.88
CA LEU A 209 0.86 6.06 -2.73
C LEU A 209 0.45 6.91 -1.54
N VAL A 210 -0.83 7.21 -1.39
CA VAL A 210 -1.35 8.05 -0.30
C VAL A 210 -0.95 7.56 1.10
N PRO A 211 -1.05 6.27 1.44
CA PRO A 211 -0.63 5.78 2.76
C PRO A 211 0.86 5.99 3.05
N GLN A 212 1.68 6.16 2.03
CA GLN A 212 3.12 6.40 2.22
C GLN A 212 3.44 7.85 2.60
N ILE A 213 2.51 8.78 2.45
CA ILE A 213 2.66 10.15 2.97
C ILE A 213 2.64 10.13 4.50
N VAL A 214 1.85 9.23 5.08
CA VAL A 214 1.59 9.15 6.51
C VAL A 214 2.86 9.04 7.34
N TYR A 215 3.75 8.12 7.00
CA TYR A 215 4.93 7.88 7.82
C TYR A 215 5.95 9.03 7.77
N TYR A 216 5.95 9.87 6.74
CA TYR A 216 6.77 11.09 6.73
C TYR A 216 6.20 12.14 7.69
N VAL A 217 4.87 12.33 7.68
CA VAL A 217 4.19 13.25 8.60
C VAL A 217 4.32 12.76 10.04
N TYR A 218 4.16 11.47 10.27
CA TYR A 218 4.34 10.85 11.57
C TYR A 218 5.77 11.01 12.10
N ALA A 219 6.78 10.79 11.25
CA ALA A 219 8.18 11.02 11.63
C ALA A 219 8.43 12.46 12.06
N TYR A 220 7.85 13.45 11.37
CA TYR A 220 7.94 14.85 11.77
C TYR A 220 7.31 15.07 13.16
N GLY A 221 6.13 14.52 13.40
CA GLY A 221 5.46 14.55 14.70
C GLY A 221 6.31 13.92 15.82
N GLN A 222 6.97 12.79 15.52
CA GLN A 222 7.88 12.15 16.48
C GLN A 222 9.11 13.00 16.83
N LEU A 223 9.67 13.74 15.86
CA LEU A 223 10.77 14.68 16.11
C LEU A 223 10.32 15.85 17.01
N LEU A 224 9.12 16.40 16.75
CA LEU A 224 8.53 17.43 17.63
C LEU A 224 8.30 16.90 19.05
N LYS A 225 7.72 15.69 19.18
CA LYS A 225 7.47 15.04 20.47
C LYS A 225 8.74 14.84 21.29
N LYS A 226 9.84 14.51 20.64
CA LYS A 226 11.15 14.33 21.27
C LYS A 226 11.85 15.65 21.60
N GLY A 227 11.36 16.78 21.10
CA GLY A 227 12.01 18.08 21.22
C GLY A 227 13.30 18.21 20.42
N ASP A 228 13.49 17.35 19.43
CA ASP A 228 14.68 17.33 18.57
C ASP A 228 14.61 18.37 17.45
N ILE A 229 13.41 18.89 17.14
CA ILE A 229 13.17 20.00 16.23
C ILE A 229 12.15 20.98 16.84
N THR A 230 12.14 22.21 16.33
CA THR A 230 11.09 23.20 16.60
C THR A 230 10.02 23.18 15.52
N CYS A 231 8.80 23.64 15.86
CA CYS A 231 7.70 23.68 14.92
C CYS A 231 8.04 24.53 13.69
N GLY A 232 7.80 23.99 12.49
CA GLY A 232 8.13 24.64 11.22
C GLY A 232 9.57 24.47 10.76
N GLU A 233 10.42 23.84 11.56
CA GLU A 233 11.80 23.53 11.17
C GLU A 233 11.82 22.51 10.03
N LYS A 234 12.66 22.75 9.02
CA LYS A 234 12.79 21.86 7.87
C LYS A 234 13.68 20.66 8.22
N ILE A 235 13.27 19.49 7.81
CA ILE A 235 14.05 18.26 7.92
C ILE A 235 14.53 17.80 6.54
N ASN A 236 15.67 17.11 6.50
CA ASN A 236 16.16 16.43 5.31
C ASN A 236 15.79 14.95 5.40
N VAL A 237 15.22 14.42 4.33
CA VAL A 237 14.87 13.00 4.24
C VAL A 237 15.74 12.34 3.18
N VAL A 238 16.42 11.25 3.57
CA VAL A 238 17.21 10.42 2.66
C VAL A 238 16.44 9.13 2.44
N VAL A 239 16.09 8.85 1.19
CA VAL A 239 15.37 7.64 0.80
C VAL A 239 16.33 6.74 0.02
N PRO A 240 16.67 5.54 0.53
CA PRO A 240 17.46 4.58 -0.25
C PRO A 240 16.67 4.11 -1.48
N THR A 241 17.31 4.03 -2.64
CA THR A 241 16.71 3.58 -3.91
C THR A 241 17.36 2.30 -4.43
#